data_3d8b3f7ced73a3a422757e3ab4b5e3ac
#
_entry.id   3d8b3f7ced73a3a422757e3ab4b5e3ac
#
_cell.length_a   1.000
_cell.length_b   1.000
_cell.length_c   1.000
_cell.angle_alpha   90.00
_cell.angle_beta   90.00
_cell.angle_gamma   90.00
#
_symmetry.space_group_name_H-M   'P 1'
#
loop_
_entity.id
_entity.type
_entity.pdbx_description
1 polymer ?
#
loop_
_entity_poly.entity_id
_entity_poly.type
_entity_poly.pdbx_seq_one_letter_code
_entity_poly.pdbx_strand_id
1 'polypeptide(L)'
;MKKLLFLFALMLMSITTYATPQEVEYIYIDGVKWILEQKLITADTSLHNSLRASLPEDHIIRSSNWEGYKAYWSIQQERLCLDSVRYYKDTEVCLPSDILLRVFSKHIDGKRIVATWLNEDIRVGSGKVIHGGSYEAYGSTYENEKIISIDHGKVTGIQTYHNYIVEGFSFEGFNREDVMKLREMFPLPLEQYPKLEGVDKIIFNITQARINSTGHMVECEVKVVQPEGAEYLAKEMEKALKAYHPWRVLFINGECSDKGIARWTFPYFLDNKE
;
A
#
# COMPACT_ATOMS: atom_id res chain seq x y z
N MET A 1 -36.49 -13.60 -18.71
CA MET A 1 -35.80 -12.31 -18.83
C MET A 1 -35.75 -11.51 -17.53
N LYS A 2 -36.85 -11.15 -16.83
CA LYS A 2 -36.81 -10.35 -15.59
C LYS A 2 -35.96 -10.96 -14.47
N LYS A 3 -35.98 -12.29 -14.26
CA LYS A 3 -35.14 -12.97 -13.25
C LYS A 3 -33.63 -12.93 -13.58
N LEU A 4 -33.28 -12.98 -14.87
CA LEU A 4 -31.88 -12.89 -15.30
C LEU A 4 -31.33 -11.47 -15.14
N LEU A 5 -32.14 -10.45 -15.40
CA LEU A 5 -31.80 -9.04 -15.16
C LEU A 5 -31.60 -8.74 -13.67
N PHE A 6 -32.43 -9.34 -12.82
CA PHE A 6 -32.32 -9.18 -11.36
C PHE A 6 -31.03 -9.85 -10.81
N LEU A 7 -30.68 -11.03 -11.32
CA LEU A 7 -29.40 -11.70 -10.98
C LEU A 7 -28.19 -10.88 -11.45
N PHE A 8 -28.28 -10.29 -12.64
CA PHE A 8 -27.20 -9.42 -13.18
C PHE A 8 -27.06 -8.11 -12.39
N ALA A 9 -28.17 -7.52 -11.94
CA ALA A 9 -28.16 -6.34 -11.06
C ALA A 9 -27.59 -6.67 -9.67
N LEU A 10 -27.89 -7.84 -9.09
CA LEU A 10 -27.31 -8.33 -7.85
C LEU A 10 -25.79 -8.59 -7.99
N MET A 11 -25.35 -9.13 -9.13
CA MET A 11 -23.94 -9.34 -9.44
C MET A 11 -23.16 -8.02 -9.61
N LEU A 12 -23.79 -6.98 -10.17
CA LEU A 12 -23.20 -5.65 -10.30
C LEU A 12 -23.11 -4.90 -8.95
N MET A 13 -24.01 -5.15 -8.00
CA MET A 13 -23.95 -4.57 -6.65
C MET A 13 -22.84 -5.18 -5.76
N SER A 14 -22.31 -6.35 -6.11
CA SER A 14 -21.25 -7.01 -5.34
C SER A 14 -19.83 -6.52 -5.67
N ILE A 15 -19.65 -5.58 -6.62
CA ILE A 15 -18.33 -5.17 -7.13
C ILE A 15 -17.71 -4.01 -6.34
N THR A 16 -18.41 -3.42 -5.35
CA THR A 16 -17.90 -2.29 -4.57
C THR A 16 -17.69 -2.59 -3.09
N THR A 17 -17.20 -3.78 -2.75
CA THR A 17 -16.73 -4.01 -1.39
C THR A 17 -15.32 -3.47 -1.23
N TYR A 18 -15.19 -2.24 -0.76
CA TYR A 18 -13.91 -1.77 -0.23
C TYR A 18 -13.58 -2.61 1.00
N ALA A 19 -12.45 -3.34 0.95
CA ALA A 19 -11.96 -4.03 2.14
C ALA A 19 -11.67 -2.97 3.22
N THR A 20 -12.18 -3.18 4.44
CA THR A 20 -11.87 -2.30 5.57
C THR A 20 -10.38 -2.41 5.86
N PRO A 21 -9.63 -1.29 5.90
CA PRO A 21 -8.21 -1.31 6.25
C PRO A 21 -8.00 -2.01 7.61
N GLN A 22 -7.00 -2.87 7.70
CA GLN A 22 -6.67 -3.52 8.97
C GLN A 22 -6.01 -2.54 9.92
N GLU A 23 -6.39 -2.57 11.19
CA GLU A 23 -5.80 -1.75 12.22
C GLU A 23 -4.33 -2.14 12.44
N VAL A 24 -3.48 -1.12 12.48
CA VAL A 24 -2.05 -1.26 12.74
C VAL A 24 -1.75 -1.30 14.23
N GLU A 25 -0.59 -1.83 14.59
CA GLU A 25 -0.02 -1.70 15.93
C GLU A 25 0.93 -0.50 15.99
N TYR A 26 1.47 -0.24 17.16
CA TYR A 26 2.38 0.88 17.37
C TYR A 26 3.60 0.45 18.17
N ILE A 27 4.75 1.03 17.81
CA ILE A 27 5.99 0.86 18.54
C ILE A 27 6.59 2.24 18.88
N TYR A 28 7.11 2.37 20.08
CA TYR A 28 7.83 3.55 20.53
C TYR A 28 9.33 3.30 20.47
N ILE A 29 10.04 4.13 19.71
CA ILE A 29 11.49 4.10 19.54
C ILE A 29 12.01 5.48 19.93
N ASP A 30 12.85 5.55 20.94
CA ASP A 30 13.38 6.82 21.49
C ASP A 30 12.29 7.86 21.79
N GLY A 31 11.13 7.39 22.29
CA GLY A 31 9.99 8.23 22.62
C GLY A 31 9.13 8.65 21.42
N VAL A 32 9.53 8.32 20.20
CA VAL A 32 8.77 8.59 18.99
C VAL A 32 7.85 7.41 18.64
N LYS A 33 6.59 7.71 18.34
CA LYS A 33 5.59 6.71 17.94
C LYS A 33 5.75 6.37 16.46
N TRP A 34 5.88 5.09 16.16
CA TRP A 34 5.93 4.53 14.81
C TRP A 34 4.75 3.58 14.58
N ILE A 35 4.28 3.51 13.34
CA ILE A 35 3.27 2.57 12.88
C ILE A 35 3.97 1.24 12.62
N LEU A 36 3.40 0.17 13.15
CA LEU A 36 3.83 -1.20 12.98
C LEU A 36 2.71 -1.98 12.30
N GLU A 37 2.89 -2.35 11.04
CA GLU A 37 1.88 -3.08 10.28
C GLU A 37 1.79 -4.56 10.69
N GLN A 38 2.90 -5.14 11.12
CA GLN A 38 2.97 -6.54 11.50
C GLN A 38 2.31 -6.78 12.86
N LYS A 39 1.61 -7.90 13.00
CA LYS A 39 1.01 -8.37 14.26
C LYS A 39 1.98 -9.31 14.97
N LEU A 40 2.92 -8.78 15.74
CA LEU A 40 4.07 -9.55 16.25
C LEU A 40 3.71 -10.72 17.16
N ILE A 41 2.57 -10.67 17.86
CA ILE A 41 2.13 -11.79 18.73
C ILE A 41 1.69 -12.99 17.89
N THR A 42 1.20 -12.75 16.67
CA THR A 42 0.73 -13.85 15.78
C THR A 42 1.86 -14.73 15.24
N ALA A 43 3.10 -14.28 15.33
CA ALA A 43 4.28 -15.07 14.98
C ALA A 43 4.41 -16.34 15.86
N ASP A 44 3.87 -16.31 17.09
CA ASP A 44 3.70 -17.50 17.93
C ASP A 44 2.21 -17.82 18.10
N THR A 45 1.75 -18.86 17.40
CA THR A 45 0.34 -19.28 17.41
C THR A 45 -0.15 -19.64 18.82
N SER A 46 0.70 -20.22 19.69
CA SER A 46 0.32 -20.59 21.04
C SER A 46 0.10 -19.37 21.92
N LEU A 47 0.99 -18.37 21.84
CA LEU A 47 0.85 -17.08 22.53
C LEU A 47 -0.39 -16.33 22.03
N HIS A 48 -0.57 -16.28 20.71
CA HIS A 48 -1.73 -15.65 20.08
C HIS A 48 -3.05 -16.25 20.60
N ASN A 49 -3.17 -17.57 20.57
CA ASN A 49 -4.37 -18.25 21.03
C ASN A 49 -4.60 -18.07 22.55
N SER A 50 -3.53 -18.12 23.34
CA SER A 50 -3.60 -17.90 24.79
C SER A 50 -4.06 -16.47 25.12
N LEU A 51 -3.56 -15.49 24.40
CA LEU A 51 -3.96 -14.09 24.56
C LEU A 51 -5.42 -13.90 24.20
N ARG A 52 -5.85 -14.41 23.04
CA ARG A 52 -7.27 -14.32 22.59
C ARG A 52 -8.22 -14.96 23.61
N ALA A 53 -7.87 -16.15 24.12
CA ALA A 53 -8.66 -16.83 25.14
C ALA A 53 -8.70 -16.07 26.48
N SER A 54 -7.81 -15.11 26.71
CA SER A 54 -7.73 -14.29 27.90
C SER A 54 -8.43 -12.93 27.77
N LEU A 55 -8.95 -12.60 26.58
CA LEU A 55 -9.76 -11.40 26.38
C LEU A 55 -11.10 -11.55 27.10
N PRO A 56 -11.66 -10.45 27.67
CA PRO A 56 -13.01 -10.47 28.25
C PRO A 56 -14.07 -10.95 27.25
N GLU A 57 -15.09 -11.65 27.74
CA GLU A 57 -16.18 -12.17 26.89
C GLU A 57 -16.94 -11.08 26.12
N ASP A 58 -16.96 -9.88 26.65
CA ASP A 58 -17.63 -8.71 26.08
C ASP A 58 -16.74 -7.88 25.15
N HIS A 59 -15.55 -8.40 24.75
CA HIS A 59 -14.72 -7.71 23.77
C HIS A 59 -15.36 -7.73 22.38
N ILE A 60 -15.13 -6.65 21.62
CA ILE A 60 -15.72 -6.49 20.29
C ILE A 60 -14.65 -6.80 19.24
N ILE A 61 -14.94 -7.75 18.35
CA ILE A 61 -14.18 -8.03 17.14
C ILE A 61 -14.71 -7.14 16.02
N ARG A 62 -13.81 -6.43 15.31
CA ARG A 62 -14.15 -5.55 14.18
C ARG A 62 -13.61 -6.12 12.88
N SER A 63 -14.22 -5.75 11.76
CA SER A 63 -13.72 -6.12 10.43
C SER A 63 -12.32 -5.58 10.15
N SER A 64 -11.94 -4.47 10.79
CA SER A 64 -10.59 -3.89 10.76
C SER A 64 -9.62 -4.55 11.75
N ASN A 65 -10.08 -5.37 12.67
CA ASN A 65 -9.27 -6.02 13.70
C ASN A 65 -9.83 -7.38 14.12
N TRP A 66 -9.52 -8.39 13.32
CA TRP A 66 -9.96 -9.77 13.55
C TRP A 66 -9.33 -10.42 14.79
N GLU A 67 -8.19 -9.89 15.24
CA GLU A 67 -7.52 -10.37 16.44
C GLU A 67 -8.30 -10.05 17.72
N GLY A 68 -9.12 -8.99 17.69
CA GLY A 68 -9.87 -8.49 18.84
C GLY A 68 -9.01 -7.68 19.81
N TYR A 69 -7.72 -7.49 19.50
CA TYR A 69 -6.80 -6.71 20.32
C TYR A 69 -5.81 -5.89 19.46
N LYS A 70 -5.16 -4.92 20.10
CA LYS A 70 -4.06 -4.11 19.55
C LYS A 70 -2.93 -4.10 20.55
N ALA A 71 -1.73 -4.45 20.10
CA ALA A 71 -0.53 -4.41 20.94
C ALA A 71 0.23 -3.09 20.77
N TYR A 72 0.89 -2.67 21.83
CA TYR A 72 1.76 -1.50 21.89
C TYR A 72 3.14 -1.95 22.36
N TRP A 73 4.14 -1.51 21.63
CA TRP A 73 5.51 -1.99 21.76
C TRP A 73 6.47 -0.85 22.07
N SER A 74 7.64 -1.17 22.60
CA SER A 74 8.77 -0.25 22.67
C SER A 74 10.10 -0.98 22.51
N ILE A 75 11.14 -0.23 22.14
CA ILE A 75 12.52 -0.69 22.23
C ILE A 75 13.12 -0.12 23.51
N GLN A 76 13.52 -0.99 24.43
CA GLN A 76 14.13 -0.63 25.69
C GLN A 76 15.41 -1.42 25.92
N GLN A 77 16.56 -0.74 26.02
CA GLN A 77 17.86 -1.39 26.21
C GLN A 77 18.13 -2.49 25.16
N GLU A 78 17.97 -2.17 23.90
CA GLU A 78 18.10 -3.10 22.76
C GLU A 78 17.17 -4.33 22.83
N ARG A 79 16.05 -4.23 23.54
CA ARG A 79 15.04 -5.28 23.63
C ARG A 79 13.71 -4.77 23.08
N LEU A 80 13.05 -5.60 22.28
CA LEU A 80 11.68 -5.36 21.85
C LEU A 80 10.74 -5.80 22.97
N CYS A 81 10.05 -4.84 23.56
CA CYS A 81 9.18 -5.04 24.72
C CYS A 81 7.71 -4.84 24.35
N LEU A 82 6.84 -5.71 24.85
CA LEU A 82 5.39 -5.52 24.84
C LEU A 82 5.00 -4.64 26.03
N ASP A 83 4.54 -3.43 25.78
CA ASP A 83 4.18 -2.47 26.84
C ASP A 83 2.73 -2.66 27.30
N SER A 84 1.81 -2.87 26.37
CA SER A 84 0.39 -3.10 26.68
C SER A 84 -0.33 -3.78 25.52
N VAL A 85 -1.44 -4.41 25.86
CA VAL A 85 -2.44 -4.89 24.91
C VAL A 85 -3.75 -4.21 25.23
N ARG A 86 -4.45 -3.75 24.20
CA ARG A 86 -5.77 -3.12 24.32
C ARG A 86 -6.78 -3.89 23.49
N TYR A 87 -8.01 -3.90 23.94
CA TYR A 87 -9.15 -4.49 23.27
C TYR A 87 -10.28 -3.46 23.20
N TYR A 88 -11.28 -3.70 22.34
CA TYR A 88 -12.45 -2.85 22.24
C TYR A 88 -13.62 -3.43 23.01
N LYS A 89 -14.27 -2.54 23.75
CA LYS A 89 -15.61 -2.71 24.32
C LYS A 89 -16.48 -1.57 23.76
N ASP A 90 -16.89 -0.61 24.56
CA ASP A 90 -17.47 0.66 24.08
C ASP A 90 -16.36 1.63 23.61
N THR A 91 -15.21 1.52 24.24
CA THR A 91 -13.97 2.27 23.94
C THR A 91 -12.78 1.31 23.93
N GLU A 92 -11.60 1.81 23.57
CA GLU A 92 -10.36 1.07 23.68
C GLU A 92 -9.94 0.94 25.16
N VAL A 93 -9.87 -0.28 25.66
CA VAL A 93 -9.57 -0.60 27.06
C VAL A 93 -8.26 -1.39 27.16
N CYS A 94 -7.44 -1.04 28.14
CA CYS A 94 -6.20 -1.75 28.40
C CYS A 94 -6.47 -3.12 29.07
N LEU A 95 -5.87 -4.18 28.56
CA LEU A 95 -5.92 -5.50 29.21
C LEU A 95 -5.12 -5.45 30.53
N PRO A 96 -5.67 -5.97 31.65
CA PRO A 96 -4.97 -5.98 32.93
C PRO A 96 -3.59 -6.61 32.86
N SER A 97 -2.63 -6.00 33.55
CA SER A 97 -1.21 -6.42 33.50
C SER A 97 -0.98 -7.81 34.08
N ASP A 98 -1.76 -8.26 35.03
CA ASP A 98 -1.69 -9.61 35.61
C ASP A 98 -2.08 -10.68 34.57
N ILE A 99 -3.03 -10.38 33.68
CA ILE A 99 -3.36 -11.25 32.52
C ILE A 99 -2.17 -11.33 31.57
N LEU A 100 -1.57 -10.19 31.21
CA LEU A 100 -0.41 -10.16 30.34
C LEU A 100 0.77 -10.94 30.94
N LEU A 101 1.09 -10.72 32.20
CA LEU A 101 2.16 -11.44 32.89
C LEU A 101 1.93 -12.95 32.95
N ARG A 102 0.69 -13.39 33.06
CA ARG A 102 0.32 -14.80 33.03
C ARG A 102 0.49 -15.39 31.63
N VAL A 103 -0.03 -14.73 30.60
CA VAL A 103 0.04 -15.19 29.19
C VAL A 103 1.50 -15.25 28.73
N PHE A 104 2.27 -14.21 29.01
CA PHE A 104 3.66 -14.08 28.59
C PHE A 104 4.69 -14.49 29.64
N SER A 105 4.31 -15.36 30.58
CA SER A 105 5.17 -15.72 31.77
C SER A 105 6.55 -16.25 31.41
N LYS A 106 6.70 -16.90 30.25
CA LYS A 106 8.00 -17.42 29.76
C LYS A 106 8.89 -16.35 29.11
N HIS A 107 8.36 -15.15 28.89
CA HIS A 107 8.99 -14.07 28.15
C HIS A 107 9.24 -12.83 29.02
N ILE A 108 9.23 -13.02 30.36
CA ILE A 108 9.46 -11.95 31.31
C ILE A 108 10.97 -11.82 31.60
N ASP A 109 11.47 -10.59 31.40
CA ASP A 109 12.82 -10.18 31.79
C ASP A 109 12.71 -9.00 32.79
N GLY A 110 12.94 -9.27 34.06
CA GLY A 110 12.69 -8.32 35.14
C GLY A 110 11.22 -7.95 35.26
N LYS A 111 10.87 -6.72 34.91
CA LYS A 111 9.48 -6.21 34.90
C LYS A 111 8.89 -6.08 33.52
N ARG A 112 9.61 -6.52 32.49
CA ARG A 112 9.23 -6.32 31.07
C ARG A 112 8.84 -7.65 30.43
N ILE A 113 7.93 -7.59 29.49
CA ILE A 113 7.64 -8.69 28.58
C ILE A 113 8.47 -8.45 27.32
N VAL A 114 9.48 -9.31 27.09
CA VAL A 114 10.36 -9.22 25.93
C VAL A 114 9.88 -10.19 24.86
N ALA A 115 9.85 -9.76 23.62
CA ALA A 115 9.35 -10.57 22.48
C ALA A 115 10.34 -11.68 22.08
N THR A 116 10.74 -12.55 23.02
CA THR A 116 11.77 -13.58 22.79
C THR A 116 11.31 -14.68 21.82
N TRP A 117 10.03 -14.72 21.42
CA TRP A 117 9.50 -15.60 20.38
C TRP A 117 9.78 -15.06 18.97
N LEU A 118 10.21 -13.79 18.84
CA LEU A 118 10.39 -13.13 17.56
C LEU A 118 11.84 -13.22 17.07
N ASN A 119 12.01 -13.70 15.84
CA ASN A 119 13.30 -13.81 15.16
C ASN A 119 13.11 -13.47 13.69
N GLU A 120 12.91 -12.18 13.39
CA GLU A 120 12.65 -11.66 12.05
C GLU A 120 12.90 -10.15 11.98
N ASP A 121 12.94 -9.63 10.77
CA ASP A 121 12.94 -8.18 10.55
C ASP A 121 11.51 -7.63 10.65
N ILE A 122 11.35 -6.55 11.42
CA ILE A 122 10.11 -5.78 11.48
C ILE A 122 10.28 -4.44 10.79
N ARG A 123 9.23 -4.02 10.08
CA ARG A 123 9.18 -2.73 9.40
C ARG A 123 8.25 -1.78 10.12
N VAL A 124 8.70 -0.56 10.33
CA VAL A 124 7.92 0.49 10.97
C VAL A 124 7.96 1.76 10.15
N GLY A 125 6.85 2.50 10.14
CA GLY A 125 6.69 3.71 9.35
C GLY A 125 6.22 4.90 10.15
N SER A 126 6.57 6.10 9.71
CA SER A 126 6.07 7.37 10.27
C SER A 126 6.07 8.47 9.21
N GLY A 127 5.36 9.57 9.50
CA GLY A 127 5.20 10.67 8.55
C GLY A 127 4.06 10.41 7.55
N LYS A 128 4.17 10.99 6.36
CA LYS A 128 3.16 10.84 5.31
C LYS A 128 3.22 9.47 4.66
N VAL A 129 2.06 8.94 4.25
CA VAL A 129 1.99 7.83 3.30
C VAL A 129 2.31 8.39 1.93
N ILE A 130 3.35 7.86 1.28
CA ILE A 130 3.79 8.30 -0.05
C ILE A 130 3.38 7.34 -1.15
N HIS A 131 3.13 6.07 -0.82
CA HIS A 131 2.64 5.06 -1.76
C HIS A 131 1.88 3.96 -1.01
N GLY A 132 0.86 3.38 -1.67
CA GLY A 132 0.05 2.29 -1.10
C GLY A 132 -1.27 2.75 -0.53
N GLY A 133 -1.86 1.95 0.36
CA GLY A 133 -3.22 2.12 0.86
C GLY A 133 -3.46 3.46 1.59
N SER A 134 -4.72 3.83 1.72
CA SER A 134 -5.13 5.02 2.44
C SER A 134 -4.95 4.83 3.95
N TYR A 135 -4.28 5.80 4.58
CA TYR A 135 -4.13 6.00 6.02
C TYR A 135 -3.96 4.73 6.88
N GLU A 136 -2.76 4.53 7.41
CA GLU A 136 -2.43 3.49 8.40
C GLU A 136 -2.89 2.08 7.99
N ALA A 137 -2.79 1.74 6.69
CA ALA A 137 -3.15 0.44 6.18
C ALA A 137 -1.91 -0.41 5.86
N TYR A 138 -2.06 -1.72 5.95
CA TYR A 138 -1.03 -2.68 5.57
C TYR A 138 -0.53 -2.45 4.14
N GLY A 139 0.79 -2.54 3.95
CA GLY A 139 1.44 -2.36 2.65
C GLY A 139 1.67 -0.90 2.25
N SER A 140 1.45 0.05 3.15
CA SER A 140 1.79 1.46 2.92
C SER A 140 3.31 1.69 2.95
N THR A 141 3.77 2.64 2.14
CA THR A 141 5.14 3.17 2.23
C THR A 141 5.08 4.55 2.86
N TYR A 142 5.80 4.72 3.95
CA TYR A 142 5.83 5.95 4.71
C TYR A 142 7.06 6.79 4.36
N GLU A 143 6.95 8.10 4.54
CA GLU A 143 8.05 9.05 4.36
C GLU A 143 9.29 8.64 5.15
N ASN A 144 9.11 8.22 6.41
CA ASN A 144 10.20 7.71 7.22
C ASN A 144 9.93 6.26 7.59
N GLU A 145 10.89 5.40 7.37
CA GLU A 145 10.79 3.97 7.67
C GLU A 145 12.04 3.46 8.38
N LYS A 146 11.83 2.44 9.20
CA LYS A 146 12.93 1.67 9.79
C LYS A 146 12.68 0.18 9.55
N ILE A 147 13.75 -0.53 9.23
CA ILE A 147 13.81 -1.99 9.28
C ILE A 147 14.64 -2.34 10.50
N ILE A 148 14.03 -3.10 11.42
CA ILE A 148 14.61 -3.44 12.71
C ILE A 148 14.79 -4.94 12.74
N SER A 149 16.04 -5.39 12.78
CA SER A 149 16.38 -6.80 12.87
C SER A 149 16.29 -7.27 14.32
N ILE A 150 15.47 -8.30 14.55
CA ILE A 150 15.20 -8.88 15.86
C ILE A 150 15.72 -10.32 15.90
N ASP A 151 16.48 -10.63 16.92
CA ASP A 151 16.94 -11.98 17.24
C ASP A 151 16.50 -12.34 18.67
N HIS A 152 15.51 -13.21 18.80
CA HIS A 152 14.93 -13.64 20.09
C HIS A 152 14.61 -12.44 21.02
N GLY A 153 13.95 -11.42 20.43
CA GLY A 153 13.56 -10.20 21.12
C GLY A 153 14.70 -9.20 21.35
N LYS A 154 15.93 -9.50 20.94
CA LYS A 154 17.05 -8.54 20.94
C LYS A 154 17.10 -7.80 19.62
N VAL A 155 17.20 -6.48 19.67
CA VAL A 155 17.48 -5.65 18.49
C VAL A 155 18.94 -5.81 18.12
N THR A 156 19.21 -6.33 16.92
CA THR A 156 20.56 -6.56 16.39
C THR A 156 20.99 -5.54 15.37
N GLY A 157 20.02 -4.82 14.78
CA GLY A 157 20.28 -3.76 13.81
C GLY A 157 19.05 -2.89 13.57
N ILE A 158 19.28 -1.64 13.18
CA ILE A 158 18.25 -0.70 12.73
C ILE A 158 18.76 0.00 11.48
N GLN A 159 18.07 -0.20 10.38
CA GLN A 159 18.26 0.57 9.14
C GLN A 159 17.18 1.64 9.07
N THR A 160 17.55 2.86 8.72
CA THR A 160 16.63 4.01 8.64
C THR A 160 16.60 4.53 7.22
N TYR A 161 15.41 4.77 6.71
CA TYR A 161 15.17 5.26 5.36
C TYR A 161 14.31 6.52 5.40
N HIS A 162 14.60 7.43 4.49
CA HIS A 162 13.75 8.56 4.14
C HIS A 162 13.26 8.37 2.71
N ASN A 163 11.99 8.06 2.58
CA ASN A 163 11.35 7.82 1.30
C ASN A 163 10.71 9.13 0.82
N TYR A 164 10.71 9.36 -0.48
CA TYR A 164 10.17 10.60 -1.04
C TYR A 164 9.71 10.43 -2.49
N ILE A 165 8.94 11.40 -2.95
CA ILE A 165 8.47 11.51 -4.32
C ILE A 165 9.21 12.69 -4.98
N VAL A 166 9.75 12.44 -6.17
CA VAL A 166 10.07 13.52 -7.10
C VAL A 166 8.85 13.76 -7.97
N GLU A 167 8.33 14.98 -7.90
CA GLU A 167 7.08 15.33 -8.57
C GLU A 167 7.20 15.26 -10.09
N GLY A 168 6.14 14.82 -10.71
CA GLY A 168 6.01 14.64 -12.14
C GLY A 168 4.66 14.03 -12.50
N PHE A 169 4.45 13.76 -13.76
CA PHE A 169 3.22 13.12 -14.21
C PHE A 169 3.16 11.65 -13.79
N SER A 170 1.97 11.20 -13.41
CA SER A 170 1.66 9.79 -13.13
C SER A 170 0.22 9.50 -13.54
N PHE A 171 -0.04 8.29 -13.99
CA PHE A 171 -1.40 7.81 -14.20
C PHE A 171 -2.10 7.39 -12.91
N GLU A 172 -1.40 7.35 -11.77
CA GLU A 172 -2.05 7.14 -10.48
C GLU A 172 -2.89 8.35 -10.08
N GLY A 173 -4.13 8.11 -9.67
CA GLY A 173 -5.05 9.17 -9.31
C GLY A 173 -5.61 9.95 -10.50
N PHE A 174 -5.43 9.46 -11.70
CA PHE A 174 -5.82 10.05 -12.97
C PHE A 174 -7.34 10.31 -13.04
N ASN A 175 -7.72 11.55 -13.23
CA ASN A 175 -9.12 11.98 -13.28
C ASN A 175 -9.56 12.34 -14.70
N ARG A 176 -10.83 12.72 -14.87
CA ARG A 176 -11.40 13.04 -16.19
C ARG A 176 -10.73 14.26 -16.85
N GLU A 177 -10.30 15.27 -16.07
CA GLU A 177 -9.64 16.46 -16.60
C GLU A 177 -8.24 16.12 -17.12
N ASP A 178 -7.56 15.20 -16.46
CA ASP A 178 -6.24 14.74 -16.89
C ASP A 178 -6.32 13.98 -18.21
N VAL A 179 -7.41 13.20 -18.43
CA VAL A 179 -7.67 12.51 -19.69
C VAL A 179 -7.72 13.47 -20.88
N MET A 180 -8.32 14.65 -20.72
CA MET A 180 -8.42 15.64 -21.78
C MET A 180 -7.08 16.28 -22.13
N LYS A 181 -6.13 16.31 -21.16
CA LYS A 181 -4.80 16.88 -21.38
C LYS A 181 -3.81 15.91 -22.03
N LEU A 182 -4.14 14.61 -22.11
CA LEU A 182 -3.23 13.60 -22.68
C LEU A 182 -2.79 13.91 -24.10
N ARG A 183 -3.67 14.51 -24.91
CA ARG A 183 -3.35 14.88 -26.28
C ARG A 183 -2.27 15.98 -26.37
N GLU A 184 -2.27 16.91 -25.42
CA GLU A 184 -1.25 17.95 -25.32
C GLU A 184 0.06 17.39 -24.77
N MET A 185 -0.05 16.48 -23.81
CA MET A 185 1.12 15.86 -23.16
C MET A 185 1.82 14.83 -24.04
N PHE A 186 1.05 14.05 -24.79
CA PHE A 186 1.52 12.96 -25.65
C PHE A 186 1.01 13.15 -27.09
N PRO A 187 1.50 14.17 -27.82
CA PRO A 187 1.01 14.45 -29.16
C PRO A 187 1.35 13.31 -30.11
N LEU A 188 0.34 12.83 -30.84
CA LEU A 188 0.48 11.84 -31.90
C LEU A 188 0.39 12.50 -33.25
N PRO A 189 1.21 12.10 -34.26
CA PRO A 189 1.21 12.66 -35.62
C PRO A 189 0.04 12.08 -36.43
N LEU A 190 -1.20 12.32 -36.00
CA LEU A 190 -2.41 11.71 -36.55
C LEU A 190 -2.63 12.07 -38.02
N GLU A 191 -2.14 13.22 -38.48
CA GLU A 191 -2.23 13.68 -39.87
C GLU A 191 -1.42 12.83 -40.84
N GLN A 192 -0.44 12.06 -40.34
CA GLN A 192 0.41 11.18 -41.16
C GLN A 192 -0.21 9.80 -41.43
N TYR A 193 -1.37 9.55 -40.81
CA TYR A 193 -2.04 8.26 -40.86
C TYR A 193 -3.46 8.36 -41.44
N PRO A 194 -4.01 7.25 -41.95
CA PRO A 194 -5.38 7.21 -42.40
C PRO A 194 -6.35 7.68 -41.30
N LYS A 195 -7.34 8.49 -41.68
CA LYS A 195 -8.38 8.90 -40.74
C LYS A 195 -9.12 7.69 -40.22
N LEU A 196 -9.25 7.61 -38.90
CA LEU A 196 -10.07 6.62 -38.22
C LEU A 196 -11.52 7.11 -38.20
N GLU A 197 -12.25 6.83 -39.30
CA GLU A 197 -13.62 7.27 -39.44
C GLU A 197 -14.54 6.72 -38.36
N GLY A 198 -15.32 7.60 -37.73
CA GLY A 198 -16.23 7.21 -36.65
C GLY A 198 -15.58 6.83 -35.31
N VAL A 199 -14.31 7.09 -35.16
CA VAL A 199 -13.58 6.81 -33.92
C VAL A 199 -13.37 8.10 -33.11
N ASP A 200 -13.96 8.17 -31.94
CA ASP A 200 -13.84 9.33 -31.05
C ASP A 200 -12.59 9.23 -30.16
N LYS A 201 -12.13 8.01 -29.83
CA LYS A 201 -11.02 7.74 -28.93
C LYS A 201 -10.26 6.46 -29.27
N ILE A 202 -9.01 6.42 -28.89
CA ILE A 202 -8.16 5.23 -28.91
C ILE A 202 -7.95 4.77 -27.48
N ILE A 203 -8.03 3.47 -27.22
CA ILE A 203 -7.69 2.90 -25.92
C ILE A 203 -6.29 2.31 -26.00
N PHE A 204 -5.35 2.90 -25.26
CA PHE A 204 -4.01 2.38 -25.09
C PHE A 204 -3.88 1.56 -23.83
N ASN A 205 -3.05 0.54 -23.88
CA ASN A 205 -2.59 -0.21 -22.72
C ASN A 205 -1.06 -0.14 -22.69
N ILE A 206 -0.52 0.34 -21.57
CA ILE A 206 0.91 0.41 -21.31
C ILE A 206 1.28 -0.70 -20.33
N THR A 207 2.33 -1.43 -20.67
CA THR A 207 2.93 -2.46 -19.82
C THR A 207 4.44 -2.29 -19.77
N GLN A 208 5.10 -2.92 -18.82
CA GLN A 208 6.57 -2.94 -18.67
C GLN A 208 7.19 -1.52 -18.61
N ALA A 209 6.42 -0.53 -18.15
CA ALA A 209 6.93 0.82 -18.04
C ALA A 209 8.01 0.91 -16.94
N ARG A 210 9.14 1.55 -17.27
CA ARG A 210 10.23 1.80 -16.32
C ARG A 210 10.67 3.26 -16.45
N ILE A 211 10.66 3.96 -15.32
CA ILE A 211 11.10 5.35 -15.20
C ILE A 211 12.42 5.37 -14.42
N ASN A 212 13.40 6.09 -14.90
CA ASN A 212 14.68 6.22 -14.21
C ASN A 212 14.61 7.29 -13.10
N SER A 213 15.66 7.36 -12.30
CA SER A 213 15.77 8.29 -11.16
C SER A 213 15.69 9.78 -11.53
N THR A 214 15.83 10.12 -12.80
CA THR A 214 15.72 11.50 -13.30
C THR A 214 14.35 11.80 -13.92
N GLY A 215 13.37 10.89 -13.81
CA GLY A 215 12.01 11.10 -14.31
C GLY A 215 11.84 10.93 -15.82
N HIS A 216 12.72 10.14 -16.47
CA HIS A 216 12.53 9.77 -17.88
C HIS A 216 12.02 8.33 -17.98
N MET A 217 11.02 8.12 -18.83
CA MET A 217 10.58 6.78 -19.17
C MET A 217 11.58 6.14 -20.14
N VAL A 218 12.31 5.15 -19.65
CA VAL A 218 13.37 4.48 -20.41
C VAL A 218 12.87 3.24 -21.15
N GLU A 219 11.78 2.66 -20.67
CA GLU A 219 11.19 1.46 -21.24
C GLU A 219 9.66 1.48 -21.06
N CYS A 220 8.92 1.06 -22.07
CA CYS A 220 7.51 0.73 -21.98
C CYS A 220 7.12 -0.11 -23.21
N GLU A 221 6.11 -0.95 -23.02
CA GLU A 221 5.41 -1.63 -24.10
C GLU A 221 4.01 -1.04 -24.24
N VAL A 222 3.64 -0.61 -25.42
CA VAL A 222 2.33 -0.01 -25.69
C VAL A 222 1.53 -0.91 -26.65
N LYS A 223 0.26 -1.13 -26.35
CA LYS A 223 -0.69 -1.81 -27.22
C LYS A 223 -1.92 -0.94 -27.43
N VAL A 224 -2.45 -0.94 -28.64
CA VAL A 224 -3.79 -0.42 -28.91
C VAL A 224 -4.79 -1.52 -28.59
N VAL A 225 -5.76 -1.21 -27.72
CA VAL A 225 -6.84 -2.12 -27.34
C VAL A 225 -8.04 -1.91 -28.25
N GLN A 226 -8.30 -0.65 -28.63
CA GLN A 226 -9.39 -0.21 -29.51
C GLN A 226 -8.98 1.10 -30.20
N PRO A 227 -9.42 1.36 -31.43
CA PRO A 227 -10.12 0.42 -32.33
C PRO A 227 -9.15 -0.59 -32.97
N GLU A 228 -9.70 -1.67 -33.50
CA GLU A 228 -8.96 -2.60 -34.35
C GLU A 228 -8.46 -1.86 -35.63
N GLY A 229 -7.25 -2.17 -36.10
CA GLY A 229 -6.62 -1.52 -37.25
C GLY A 229 -5.83 -0.24 -36.91
N ALA A 230 -5.77 0.17 -35.63
CA ALA A 230 -5.00 1.34 -35.16
C ALA A 230 -3.68 0.96 -34.48
N GLU A 231 -3.21 -0.29 -34.61
CA GLU A 231 -2.03 -0.83 -33.89
C GLU A 231 -0.74 -0.08 -34.24
N TYR A 232 -0.67 0.53 -35.41
CA TYR A 232 0.47 1.37 -35.84
C TYR A 232 0.68 2.57 -34.89
N LEU A 233 -0.35 3.07 -34.20
CA LEU A 233 -0.25 4.16 -33.23
C LEU A 233 0.42 3.74 -31.91
N ALA A 234 0.55 2.45 -31.66
CA ALA A 234 1.24 1.97 -30.46
C ALA A 234 2.69 2.47 -30.39
N LYS A 235 3.41 2.40 -31.50
CA LYS A 235 4.81 2.89 -31.59
C LYS A 235 4.91 4.40 -31.44
N GLU A 236 3.94 5.16 -31.99
CA GLU A 236 3.94 6.62 -31.83
C GLU A 236 3.64 7.01 -30.40
N MET A 237 2.71 6.33 -29.73
CA MET A 237 2.45 6.55 -28.30
C MET A 237 3.66 6.18 -27.45
N GLU A 238 4.35 5.08 -27.74
CA GLU A 238 5.59 4.70 -27.05
C GLU A 238 6.66 5.80 -27.15
N LYS A 239 6.85 6.38 -28.35
CA LYS A 239 7.78 7.50 -28.56
C LYS A 239 7.35 8.74 -27.76
N ALA A 240 6.05 9.08 -27.78
CA ALA A 240 5.53 10.24 -27.06
C ALA A 240 5.71 10.08 -25.55
N LEU A 241 5.44 8.89 -24.99
CA LEU A 241 5.64 8.59 -23.58
C LEU A 241 7.11 8.69 -23.17
N LYS A 242 8.03 8.18 -24.00
CA LYS A 242 9.48 8.27 -23.77
C LYS A 242 10.02 9.69 -23.93
N ALA A 243 9.40 10.51 -24.76
CA ALA A 243 9.78 11.90 -24.96
C ALA A 243 9.29 12.82 -23.84
N TYR A 244 8.24 12.43 -23.14
CA TYR A 244 7.66 13.23 -22.05
C TYR A 244 8.53 13.26 -20.81
N HIS A 245 8.61 14.43 -20.17
CA HIS A 245 9.36 14.66 -18.92
C HIS A 245 8.76 15.88 -18.19
N PRO A 246 8.70 15.87 -16.83
CA PRO A 246 9.13 14.80 -15.93
C PRO A 246 8.01 13.81 -15.61
N TRP A 247 8.37 12.54 -15.50
CA TRP A 247 7.54 11.53 -14.86
C TRP A 247 7.77 11.54 -13.35
N ARG A 248 6.71 11.24 -12.59
CA ARG A 248 6.80 11.09 -11.13
C ARG A 248 7.70 9.89 -10.78
N VAL A 249 8.62 10.09 -9.83
CA VAL A 249 9.54 9.05 -9.35
C VAL A 249 9.37 8.86 -7.86
N LEU A 250 9.29 7.59 -7.46
CA LEU A 250 9.29 7.17 -6.06
C LEU A 250 10.69 6.72 -5.65
N PHE A 251 11.20 7.26 -4.54
CA PHE A 251 12.40 6.74 -3.90
C PHE A 251 12.01 6.02 -2.62
N ILE A 252 12.28 4.71 -2.58
CA ILE A 252 11.90 3.81 -1.48
C ILE A 252 13.15 3.05 -1.06
N ASN A 253 13.47 3.09 0.25
CA ASN A 253 14.66 2.45 0.82
C ASN A 253 15.98 2.90 0.15
N GLY A 254 16.04 4.17 -0.28
CA GLY A 254 17.20 4.75 -0.94
C GLY A 254 17.32 4.40 -2.42
N GLU A 255 16.40 3.66 -3.00
CA GLU A 255 16.41 3.23 -4.40
C GLU A 255 15.23 3.83 -5.17
N CYS A 256 15.46 4.06 -6.48
CA CYS A 256 14.39 4.40 -7.40
C CYS A 256 13.45 3.21 -7.55
N SER A 257 12.19 3.40 -7.20
CA SER A 257 11.20 2.34 -7.21
C SER A 257 10.26 2.49 -8.40
N ASP A 258 10.02 1.40 -9.09
CA ASP A 258 9.00 1.24 -10.14
C ASP A 258 7.65 0.75 -9.60
N LYS A 259 7.46 0.73 -8.27
CA LYS A 259 6.16 0.47 -7.64
C LYS A 259 5.13 1.46 -8.16
N GLY A 260 3.97 0.95 -8.57
CA GLY A 260 2.88 1.76 -9.15
C GLY A 260 2.91 1.87 -10.69
N ILE A 261 3.92 1.32 -11.36
CA ILE A 261 4.06 1.35 -12.83
C ILE A 261 3.78 -0.02 -13.45
N ALA A 262 2.80 -0.76 -12.95
CA ALA A 262 2.61 -2.13 -13.44
C ALA A 262 1.83 -2.18 -14.75
N ARG A 263 0.75 -1.44 -14.86
CA ARG A 263 -0.12 -1.46 -16.04
C ARG A 263 -1.06 -0.26 -16.04
N TRP A 264 -1.11 0.48 -17.15
CA TRP A 264 -2.07 1.54 -17.34
C TRP A 264 -2.91 1.31 -18.59
N THR A 265 -4.21 1.51 -18.49
CA THR A 265 -5.12 1.52 -19.63
C THR A 265 -5.85 2.86 -19.59
N PHE A 266 -5.76 3.62 -20.68
CA PHE A 266 -6.35 4.95 -20.75
C PHE A 266 -6.95 5.25 -22.11
N PRO A 267 -8.04 6.05 -22.18
CA PRO A 267 -8.57 6.57 -23.40
C PRO A 267 -7.77 7.81 -23.86
N TYR A 268 -7.49 7.87 -25.16
CA TYR A 268 -6.89 9.01 -25.83
C TYR A 268 -7.91 9.56 -26.82
N PHE A 269 -8.46 10.73 -26.53
CA PHE A 269 -9.50 11.33 -27.36
C PHE A 269 -8.92 12.02 -28.59
N LEU A 270 -9.51 11.78 -29.76
CA LEU A 270 -9.04 12.32 -31.07
C LEU A 270 -9.57 13.74 -31.32
N ASP A 271 -10.76 14.06 -30.86
CA ASP A 271 -11.37 15.38 -30.94
C ASP A 271 -11.59 15.99 -29.57
N ASN A 272 -11.35 17.31 -29.43
CA ASN A 272 -11.78 18.09 -28.28
C ASN A 272 -13.29 18.34 -28.42
N LYS A 273 -14.13 17.32 -28.20
CA LYS A 273 -15.56 17.57 -27.98
C LYS A 273 -15.71 17.99 -26.52
N GLU A 274 -16.00 19.31 -26.34
CA GLU A 274 -16.46 19.91 -25.10
C GLU A 274 -17.64 19.15 -24.46
#